data_22d7ec570fe563ec22fda9851104ecdf
#
_entry.id   22d7ec570fe563ec22fda9851104ecdf
#
_cell.length_a   1.000
_cell.length_b   1.000
_cell.length_c   1.000
_cell.angle_alpha   90.00
_cell.angle_beta   90.00
_cell.angle_gamma   90.00
#
_symmetry.space_group_name_H-M   'P 1'
#
loop_
_entity.id
_entity.type
_entity.pdbx_description
1 polymer ?
#
loop_
_entity_poly.entity_id
_entity_poly.type
_entity_poly.pdbx_seq_one_letter_code
_entity_poly.pdbx_strand_id
1 'polypeptide(L)'
;MTREELIQKIKDGEIISKVDLTGMDLSGANLSGGIFEEVRFQGANLRGADLRESIFTKPEFSGADLSSVNMRSTVMTEANLAGVSLKNACMIEAKLTDADLSGADLSGADLSTAALISATMKEANLSNTNLDHTVMHEAQLQGINLSGANLAQTVMIDAALEGAVFTGAKFHLTMMLNVNLSGMDLSGMQFTGVQFKGADLSGVNLTGADLTQASFMEANLSEAVLDQVKAQYAIFMQAKMTNASLKGAFLKQTTFGEADLTGADLSGSELESSVFEKSVCKATRFTGANMTYCDFSHADLSGADMSRARLFRTKLHRIKEEYTRWDAAGKKTALGTDPERAEAEDWKPQV
;
A
#
# COMPACT_ATOMS: atom_id res chain seq x y z
N MET A 1 -0.95 -5.61 46.37
CA MET A 1 0.11 -6.50 45.86
C MET A 1 1.34 -5.67 45.63
N THR A 2 2.51 -6.11 46.10
CA THR A 2 3.79 -5.44 45.77
C THR A 2 4.34 -5.92 44.42
N ARG A 3 5.36 -5.22 43.90
CA ARG A 3 6.07 -5.61 42.68
C ARG A 3 6.68 -7.03 42.81
N GLU A 4 7.30 -7.31 43.97
CA GLU A 4 7.97 -8.59 44.23
C GLU A 4 6.95 -9.73 44.32
N GLU A 5 5.79 -9.50 44.98
CA GLU A 5 4.69 -10.46 45.03
C GLU A 5 4.15 -10.77 43.61
N LEU A 6 3.97 -9.74 42.77
CA LEU A 6 3.54 -9.89 41.39
C LEU A 6 4.51 -10.78 40.59
N ILE A 7 5.82 -10.45 40.65
CA ILE A 7 6.86 -11.20 39.94
C ILE A 7 6.91 -12.65 40.45
N GLN A 8 6.76 -12.88 41.76
CA GLN A 8 6.75 -14.23 42.30
C GLN A 8 5.56 -15.06 41.80
N LYS A 9 4.38 -14.49 41.84
CA LYS A 9 3.14 -15.13 41.31
C LYS A 9 3.27 -15.55 39.86
N ILE A 10 3.86 -14.69 39.02
CA ILE A 10 4.11 -15.01 37.60
C ILE A 10 5.08 -16.18 37.48
N LYS A 11 6.18 -16.17 38.26
CA LYS A 11 7.15 -17.29 38.28
C LYS A 11 6.52 -18.62 38.73
N ASP A 12 5.55 -18.56 39.63
CA ASP A 12 4.83 -19.72 40.11
C ASP A 12 3.71 -20.16 39.13
N GLY A 13 3.55 -19.46 37.99
CA GLY A 13 2.54 -19.76 36.97
C GLY A 13 1.12 -19.38 37.36
N GLU A 14 0.96 -18.50 38.36
CA GLU A 14 -0.37 -18.04 38.78
C GLU A 14 -0.97 -17.05 37.77
N ILE A 15 -2.28 -17.17 37.53
CA ILE A 15 -3.03 -16.18 36.75
C ILE A 15 -3.26 -14.92 37.61
N ILE A 16 -2.91 -13.78 37.07
CA ILE A 16 -3.12 -12.48 37.70
C ILE A 16 -4.48 -11.95 37.22
N SER A 17 -5.50 -12.07 38.06
CA SER A 17 -6.87 -11.72 37.69
C SER A 17 -7.45 -10.60 38.54
N LYS A 18 -8.06 -9.60 37.90
CA LYS A 18 -8.80 -8.47 38.55
C LYS A 18 -7.97 -7.67 39.57
N VAL A 19 -6.69 -7.53 39.29
CA VAL A 19 -5.75 -6.80 40.17
C VAL A 19 -5.63 -5.35 39.69
N ASP A 20 -5.55 -4.44 40.67
CA ASP A 20 -5.25 -3.04 40.42
C ASP A 20 -3.76 -2.76 40.63
N LEU A 21 -3.08 -2.42 39.53
CA LEU A 21 -1.66 -2.05 39.47
C LEU A 21 -1.51 -0.57 39.02
N THR A 22 -2.56 0.22 39.17
CA THR A 22 -2.59 1.64 38.79
C THR A 22 -1.43 2.41 39.44
N GLY A 23 -0.67 3.14 38.63
CA GLY A 23 0.48 3.95 39.06
C GLY A 23 1.66 3.18 39.62
N MET A 24 1.66 1.82 39.55
CA MET A 24 2.76 1.01 40.07
C MET A 24 4.04 1.18 39.25
N ASP A 25 5.18 1.25 39.91
CA ASP A 25 6.48 1.19 39.26
C ASP A 25 6.91 -0.28 39.01
N LEU A 26 6.75 -0.67 37.73
CA LEU A 26 7.13 -1.97 37.20
C LEU A 26 8.32 -1.85 36.21
N SER A 27 9.04 -0.72 36.28
CA SER A 27 10.16 -0.48 35.35
C SER A 27 11.23 -1.57 35.45
N GLY A 28 11.62 -2.12 34.28
CA GLY A 28 12.57 -3.23 34.18
C GLY A 28 12.11 -4.53 34.87
N ALA A 29 10.84 -4.66 35.27
CA ALA A 29 10.33 -5.89 35.88
C ALA A 29 10.30 -7.03 34.86
N ASN A 30 10.64 -8.25 35.30
CA ASN A 30 10.42 -9.44 34.51
C ASN A 30 9.01 -9.98 34.77
N LEU A 31 8.13 -9.77 33.80
CA LEU A 31 6.72 -10.21 33.79
C LEU A 31 6.47 -11.21 32.64
N SER A 32 7.55 -11.75 32.04
CA SER A 32 7.45 -12.64 30.90
C SER A 32 6.67 -13.92 31.21
N GLY A 33 5.86 -14.38 30.22
CA GLY A 33 4.97 -15.54 30.37
C GLY A 33 3.80 -15.32 31.33
N GLY A 34 3.59 -14.09 31.84
CA GLY A 34 2.48 -13.77 32.75
C GLY A 34 1.14 -13.87 32.04
N ILE A 35 0.12 -14.36 32.76
CA ILE A 35 -1.27 -14.38 32.29
C ILE A 35 -2.05 -13.35 33.13
N PHE A 36 -2.55 -12.30 32.43
CA PHE A 36 -3.22 -11.17 33.04
C PHE A 36 -4.66 -11.07 32.55
N GLU A 37 -5.63 -11.15 33.45
CA GLU A 37 -7.05 -11.07 33.15
C GLU A 37 -7.69 -9.86 33.85
N GLU A 38 -8.27 -8.93 33.10
CA GLU A 38 -8.96 -7.73 33.62
C GLU A 38 -8.07 -6.94 34.62
N VAL A 39 -6.77 -6.84 34.33
CA VAL A 39 -5.80 -6.13 35.17
C VAL A 39 -5.71 -4.67 34.78
N ARG A 40 -5.71 -3.77 35.75
CA ARG A 40 -5.56 -2.32 35.51
C ARG A 40 -4.11 -1.88 35.69
N PHE A 41 -3.55 -1.30 34.64
CA PHE A 41 -2.20 -0.72 34.60
C PHE A 41 -2.23 0.80 34.36
N GLN A 42 -3.36 1.48 34.59
CA GLN A 42 -3.47 2.90 34.30
C GLN A 42 -2.38 3.72 35.00
N GLY A 43 -1.63 4.49 34.21
CA GLY A 43 -0.52 5.30 34.71
C GLY A 43 0.65 4.52 35.30
N ALA A 44 0.69 3.19 35.17
CA ALA A 44 1.83 2.39 35.61
C ALA A 44 3.09 2.69 34.79
N ASN A 45 4.25 2.61 35.42
CA ASN A 45 5.55 2.70 34.78
C ASN A 45 6.06 1.29 34.44
N LEU A 46 5.95 0.89 33.16
CA LEU A 46 6.44 -0.39 32.63
C LEU A 46 7.71 -0.23 31.77
N ARG A 47 8.37 0.92 31.86
CA ARG A 47 9.53 1.24 31.02
C ARG A 47 10.60 0.14 31.11
N GLY A 48 10.97 -0.41 29.95
CA GLY A 48 11.96 -1.48 29.85
C GLY A 48 11.59 -2.79 30.51
N ALA A 49 10.32 -2.99 30.91
CA ALA A 49 9.85 -4.26 31.45
C ALA A 49 9.91 -5.37 30.39
N ASP A 50 10.02 -6.61 30.87
CA ASP A 50 9.96 -7.80 30.01
C ASP A 50 8.58 -8.44 30.09
N LEU A 51 7.81 -8.32 29.00
CA LEU A 51 6.47 -8.88 28.85
C LEU A 51 6.41 -9.98 27.76
N ARG A 52 7.57 -10.52 27.39
CA ARG A 52 7.62 -11.56 26.34
C ARG A 52 6.68 -12.72 26.65
N GLU A 53 5.98 -13.18 25.61
CA GLU A 53 5.10 -14.35 25.69
C GLU A 53 3.96 -14.22 26.71
N SER A 54 3.73 -13.01 27.24
CA SER A 54 2.62 -12.76 28.18
C SER A 54 1.28 -12.70 27.44
N ILE A 55 0.23 -13.07 28.14
CA ILE A 55 -1.16 -13.04 27.64
C ILE A 55 -1.97 -12.07 28.47
N PHE A 56 -2.59 -11.10 27.79
CA PHE A 56 -3.46 -10.12 28.40
C PHE A 56 -4.87 -10.26 27.85
N THR A 57 -5.85 -10.40 28.75
CA THR A 57 -7.28 -10.37 28.42
C THR A 57 -7.88 -9.11 29.01
N LYS A 58 -8.37 -8.21 28.13
CA LYS A 58 -8.98 -6.92 28.50
C LYS A 58 -8.14 -6.08 29.48
N PRO A 59 -6.86 -5.85 29.19
CA PRO A 59 -6.00 -5.01 30.03
C PRO A 59 -6.32 -3.54 29.81
N GLU A 60 -6.12 -2.73 30.87
CA GLU A 60 -6.30 -1.29 30.85
C GLU A 60 -4.96 -0.58 31.03
N PHE A 61 -4.39 0.00 29.97
CA PHE A 61 -3.08 0.65 30.01
C PHE A 61 -3.12 2.19 29.87
N SER A 62 -4.30 2.82 29.90
CA SER A 62 -4.38 4.26 29.65
C SER A 62 -3.42 5.07 30.53
N GLY A 63 -2.58 5.91 29.87
CA GLY A 63 -1.57 6.73 30.53
C GLY A 63 -0.37 5.96 31.09
N ALA A 64 -0.24 4.66 30.83
CA ALA A 64 0.96 3.91 31.20
C ALA A 64 2.18 4.26 30.33
N ASP A 65 3.38 4.16 30.89
CA ASP A 65 4.64 4.25 30.12
C ASP A 65 5.17 2.85 29.83
N LEU A 66 5.04 2.42 28.58
CA LEU A 66 5.55 1.16 28.02
C LEU A 66 6.79 1.41 27.14
N SER A 67 7.47 2.53 27.27
CA SER A 67 8.66 2.83 26.46
C SER A 67 9.76 1.80 26.68
N SER A 68 10.38 1.38 25.58
CA SER A 68 11.43 0.35 25.53
C SER A 68 11.02 -1.01 26.14
N VAL A 69 9.73 -1.28 26.31
CA VAL A 69 9.20 -2.57 26.77
C VAL A 69 9.54 -3.68 25.77
N ASN A 70 9.80 -4.89 26.27
CA ASN A 70 9.93 -6.07 25.43
C ASN A 70 8.62 -6.86 25.44
N MET A 71 7.87 -6.79 24.35
CA MET A 71 6.57 -7.43 24.14
C MET A 71 6.64 -8.48 23.01
N ARG A 72 7.82 -9.07 22.77
CA ARG A 72 7.92 -10.12 21.74
C ARG A 72 6.92 -11.24 22.01
N SER A 73 6.19 -11.64 20.98
CA SER A 73 5.18 -12.72 21.00
C SER A 73 4.09 -12.53 22.08
N THR A 74 3.89 -11.31 22.56
CA THR A 74 2.82 -10.99 23.53
C THR A 74 1.45 -11.04 22.86
N VAL A 75 0.43 -11.53 23.56
CA VAL A 75 -0.96 -11.52 23.12
C VAL A 75 -1.73 -10.43 23.87
N MET A 76 -2.24 -9.43 23.13
CA MET A 76 -2.99 -8.28 23.65
C MET A 76 -4.24 -8.00 22.78
N THR A 77 -4.99 -9.04 22.47
CA THR A 77 -6.23 -8.90 21.70
C THR A 77 -7.23 -8.03 22.46
N GLU A 78 -7.90 -7.10 21.77
CA GLU A 78 -8.85 -6.14 22.34
C GLU A 78 -8.26 -5.23 23.46
N ALA A 79 -6.93 -5.08 23.52
CA ALA A 79 -6.30 -4.23 24.54
C ALA A 79 -6.59 -2.74 24.31
N ASN A 80 -6.84 -2.01 25.38
CA ASN A 80 -6.89 -0.54 25.36
C ASN A 80 -5.48 0.02 25.63
N LEU A 81 -4.83 0.50 24.54
CA LEU A 81 -3.52 1.13 24.52
C LEU A 81 -3.59 2.59 24.01
N ALA A 82 -4.78 3.19 24.06
CA ALA A 82 -4.96 4.55 23.55
C ALA A 82 -4.10 5.57 24.30
N GLY A 83 -3.37 6.39 23.56
CA GLY A 83 -2.48 7.44 24.08
C GLY A 83 -1.26 6.94 24.86
N VAL A 84 -0.96 5.64 24.81
CA VAL A 84 0.15 5.02 25.55
C VAL A 84 1.49 5.33 24.88
N SER A 85 2.56 5.51 25.67
CA SER A 85 3.93 5.57 25.15
C SER A 85 4.50 4.16 24.96
N LEU A 86 4.74 3.78 23.70
CA LEU A 86 5.40 2.53 23.26
C LEU A 86 6.70 2.84 22.51
N LYS A 87 7.32 4.00 22.80
CA LYS A 87 8.57 4.40 22.14
C LYS A 87 9.65 3.36 22.24
N ASN A 88 10.25 3.01 21.10
CA ASN A 88 11.32 2.02 21.01
C ASN A 88 10.97 0.64 21.62
N ALA A 89 9.69 0.30 21.73
CA ALA A 89 9.23 -1.00 22.21
C ALA A 89 9.62 -2.10 21.20
N CYS A 90 9.95 -3.29 21.72
CA CYS A 90 10.11 -4.49 20.91
C CYS A 90 8.80 -5.27 20.92
N MET A 91 8.06 -5.22 19.80
CA MET A 91 6.73 -5.84 19.64
C MET A 91 6.74 -6.90 18.52
N ILE A 92 7.91 -7.50 18.27
CA ILE A 92 8.06 -8.54 17.24
C ILE A 92 7.10 -9.69 17.53
N GLU A 93 6.34 -10.14 16.50
CA GLU A 93 5.34 -11.21 16.63
C GLU A 93 4.19 -10.92 17.62
N ALA A 94 4.03 -9.68 18.09
CA ALA A 94 2.95 -9.33 19.01
C ALA A 94 1.58 -9.47 18.32
N LYS A 95 0.57 -9.95 19.04
CA LYS A 95 -0.81 -10.08 18.58
C LYS A 95 -1.66 -9.00 19.19
N LEU A 96 -2.07 -8.02 18.38
CA LEU A 96 -2.82 -6.82 18.76
C LEU A 96 -4.13 -6.72 17.95
N THR A 97 -4.71 -7.86 17.60
CA THR A 97 -5.99 -7.90 16.89
C THR A 97 -7.06 -7.16 17.72
N ASP A 98 -7.84 -6.30 17.04
CA ASP A 98 -8.89 -5.47 17.64
C ASP A 98 -8.42 -4.53 18.77
N ALA A 99 -7.10 -4.30 18.93
CA ALA A 99 -6.58 -3.39 19.93
C ALA A 99 -6.83 -1.92 19.57
N ASP A 100 -7.05 -1.07 20.57
CA ASP A 100 -7.10 0.39 20.43
C ASP A 100 -5.74 1.01 20.78
N LEU A 101 -5.05 1.51 19.76
CA LEU A 101 -3.77 2.23 19.80
C LEU A 101 -3.95 3.70 19.37
N SER A 102 -5.17 4.23 19.41
CA SER A 102 -5.47 5.61 18.99
C SER A 102 -4.58 6.61 19.73
N GLY A 103 -3.90 7.49 18.99
CA GLY A 103 -3.00 8.50 19.53
C GLY A 103 -1.78 7.95 20.29
N ALA A 104 -1.53 6.64 20.26
CA ALA A 104 -0.35 6.05 20.88
C ALA A 104 0.96 6.47 20.17
N ASP A 105 2.05 6.56 20.94
CA ASP A 105 3.38 6.87 20.40
C ASP A 105 4.24 5.60 20.31
N LEU A 106 4.31 5.04 19.12
CA LEU A 106 5.11 3.85 18.79
C LEU A 106 6.42 4.23 18.06
N SER A 107 6.84 5.50 18.13
CA SER A 107 8.02 5.95 17.36
C SER A 107 9.26 5.12 17.68
N GLY A 108 9.93 4.63 16.62
CA GLY A 108 11.09 3.77 16.71
C GLY A 108 10.86 2.34 17.20
N ALA A 109 9.61 1.92 17.39
CA ALA A 109 9.29 0.55 17.81
C ALA A 109 9.58 -0.47 16.70
N ASP A 110 9.80 -1.72 17.09
CA ASP A 110 9.90 -2.86 16.18
C ASP A 110 8.64 -3.72 16.27
N LEU A 111 7.78 -3.63 15.25
CA LEU A 111 6.55 -4.41 15.08
C LEU A 111 6.70 -5.49 13.99
N SER A 112 7.92 -5.83 13.60
CA SER A 112 8.10 -6.82 12.54
C SER A 112 7.33 -8.10 12.85
N THR A 113 6.64 -8.62 11.83
CA THR A 113 5.77 -9.81 11.92
C THR A 113 4.60 -9.72 12.92
N ALA A 114 4.30 -8.53 13.45
CA ALA A 114 3.17 -8.33 14.36
C ALA A 114 1.81 -8.42 13.61
N ALA A 115 0.76 -8.80 14.33
CA ALA A 115 -0.61 -8.82 13.83
C ALA A 115 -1.44 -7.68 14.46
N LEU A 116 -1.84 -6.71 13.63
CA LEU A 116 -2.65 -5.54 13.95
C LEU A 116 -3.98 -5.57 13.18
N ILE A 117 -4.53 -6.76 13.00
CA ILE A 117 -5.78 -6.97 12.24
C ILE A 117 -6.91 -6.23 12.94
N SER A 118 -7.67 -5.43 12.20
CA SER A 118 -8.79 -4.60 12.70
C SER A 118 -8.42 -3.65 13.86
N ALA A 119 -7.11 -3.43 14.11
CA ALA A 119 -6.68 -2.51 15.17
C ALA A 119 -7.04 -1.06 14.82
N THR A 120 -7.40 -0.29 15.83
CA THR A 120 -7.62 1.16 15.72
C THR A 120 -6.32 1.89 16.08
N MET A 121 -5.76 2.63 15.10
CA MET A 121 -4.48 3.36 15.26
C MET A 121 -4.61 4.82 14.77
N LYS A 122 -5.79 5.40 14.92
CA LYS A 122 -6.07 6.78 14.49
C LYS A 122 -5.12 7.74 15.17
N GLU A 123 -4.49 8.63 14.37
CA GLU A 123 -3.55 9.65 14.84
C GLU A 123 -2.34 9.08 15.62
N ALA A 124 -2.09 7.76 15.55
CA ALA A 124 -0.93 7.15 16.18
C ALA A 124 0.39 7.59 15.50
N ASN A 125 1.45 7.71 16.29
CA ASN A 125 2.78 8.03 15.79
C ASN A 125 3.62 6.77 15.62
N LEU A 126 3.79 6.32 14.38
CA LEU A 126 4.66 5.20 13.98
C LEU A 126 5.91 5.68 13.22
N SER A 127 6.38 6.88 13.51
CA SER A 127 7.58 7.38 12.81
C SER A 127 8.81 6.54 13.13
N ASN A 128 9.59 6.21 12.08
CA ASN A 128 10.79 5.36 12.14
C ASN A 128 10.55 3.94 12.69
N THR A 129 9.34 3.44 12.64
CA THR A 129 8.95 2.10 13.10
C THR A 129 9.38 1.03 12.09
N ASN A 130 9.78 -0.15 12.57
CA ASN A 130 9.94 -1.31 11.72
C ASN A 130 8.61 -2.09 11.65
N LEU A 131 7.99 -2.10 10.47
CA LEU A 131 6.72 -2.79 10.17
C LEU A 131 6.91 -3.94 9.18
N ASP A 132 8.15 -4.43 9.01
CA ASP A 132 8.45 -5.50 8.06
C ASP A 132 7.59 -6.74 8.32
N HIS A 133 6.87 -7.24 7.29
CA HIS A 133 5.93 -8.36 7.39
C HIS A 133 4.76 -8.15 8.37
N THR A 134 4.48 -6.93 8.83
CA THR A 134 3.35 -6.64 9.73
C THR A 134 2.02 -6.79 8.98
N VAL A 135 1.00 -7.33 9.65
CA VAL A 135 -0.35 -7.48 9.09
C VAL A 135 -1.29 -6.45 9.74
N MET A 136 -1.84 -5.52 8.91
CA MET A 136 -2.76 -4.45 9.30
C MET A 136 -4.06 -4.51 8.45
N HIS A 137 -4.56 -5.72 8.22
CA HIS A 137 -5.82 -5.94 7.49
C HIS A 137 -6.99 -5.27 8.24
N GLU A 138 -7.83 -4.50 7.52
CA GLU A 138 -8.97 -3.74 8.07
C GLU A 138 -8.61 -2.73 9.19
N ALA A 139 -7.33 -2.40 9.37
CA ALA A 139 -6.92 -1.47 10.43
C ALA A 139 -7.40 -0.03 10.13
N GLN A 140 -7.76 0.69 11.21
CA GLN A 140 -8.17 2.09 11.16
C GLN A 140 -6.94 2.98 11.36
N LEU A 141 -6.37 3.50 10.28
CA LEU A 141 -5.08 4.21 10.23
C LEU A 141 -5.22 5.70 9.87
N GLN A 142 -6.41 6.29 10.05
CA GLN A 142 -6.65 7.68 9.69
C GLN A 142 -5.73 8.62 10.48
N GLY A 143 -5.04 9.52 9.77
CA GLY A 143 -4.10 10.47 10.36
C GLY A 143 -2.84 9.87 10.95
N ILE A 144 -2.56 8.59 10.71
CA ILE A 144 -1.35 7.91 11.21
C ILE A 144 -0.07 8.57 10.67
N ASN A 145 0.95 8.70 11.52
CA ASN A 145 2.27 9.15 11.08
C ASN A 145 3.20 7.96 10.86
N LEU A 146 3.49 7.64 9.60
CA LEU A 146 4.41 6.57 9.16
C LEU A 146 5.74 7.14 8.61
N SER A 147 6.09 8.39 8.97
CA SER A 147 7.31 9.02 8.47
C SER A 147 8.56 8.20 8.81
N GLY A 148 9.35 7.86 7.80
CA GLY A 148 10.57 7.05 7.95
C GLY A 148 10.33 5.58 8.30
N ALA A 149 9.09 5.10 8.39
CA ALA A 149 8.77 3.72 8.71
C ALA A 149 9.26 2.74 7.62
N ASN A 150 9.66 1.54 8.03
CA ASN A 150 9.92 0.43 7.13
C ASN A 150 8.67 -0.41 6.96
N LEU A 151 8.04 -0.33 5.80
CA LEU A 151 6.81 -1.02 5.42
C LEU A 151 7.07 -2.19 4.45
N ALA A 152 8.28 -2.73 4.41
CA ALA A 152 8.58 -3.84 3.52
C ALA A 152 7.67 -5.04 3.82
N GLN A 153 7.06 -5.60 2.77
CA GLN A 153 6.16 -6.76 2.83
C GLN A 153 4.99 -6.62 3.85
N THR A 154 4.70 -5.39 4.27
CA THR A 154 3.55 -5.09 5.13
C THR A 154 2.24 -5.33 4.37
N VAL A 155 1.23 -5.87 5.06
CA VAL A 155 -0.09 -6.15 4.49
C VAL A 155 -1.10 -5.14 5.05
N MET A 156 -1.66 -4.26 4.17
CA MET A 156 -2.63 -3.22 4.48
C MET A 156 -3.88 -3.38 3.58
N ILE A 157 -4.50 -4.54 3.61
CA ILE A 157 -5.71 -4.82 2.83
C ILE A 157 -6.91 -4.18 3.54
N ASP A 158 -7.74 -3.45 2.79
CA ASP A 158 -8.94 -2.76 3.30
C ASP A 158 -8.64 -1.80 4.49
N ALA A 159 -7.37 -1.36 4.64
CA ALA A 159 -6.99 -0.42 5.69
C ALA A 159 -7.42 1.01 5.35
N ALA A 160 -7.89 1.75 6.34
CA ALA A 160 -8.31 3.15 6.19
C ALA A 160 -7.11 4.09 6.42
N LEU A 161 -6.63 4.74 5.36
CA LEU A 161 -5.38 5.53 5.34
C LEU A 161 -5.60 7.04 5.12
N GLU A 162 -6.81 7.55 5.25
CA GLU A 162 -7.11 8.96 5.01
C GLU A 162 -6.25 9.85 5.92
N GLY A 163 -5.52 10.78 5.33
CA GLY A 163 -4.64 11.70 6.05
C GLY A 163 -3.35 11.09 6.61
N ALA A 164 -3.02 9.84 6.24
CA ALA A 164 -1.76 9.20 6.63
C ALA A 164 -0.54 9.97 6.10
N VAL A 165 0.54 10.02 6.88
CA VAL A 165 1.79 10.69 6.51
C VAL A 165 2.87 9.64 6.22
N PHE A 166 3.39 9.63 4.98
CA PHE A 166 4.37 8.66 4.51
C PHE A 166 5.77 9.23 4.23
N THR A 167 6.08 10.44 4.69
CA THR A 167 7.34 11.12 4.36
C THR A 167 8.57 10.24 4.69
N GLY A 168 9.34 9.86 3.68
CA GLY A 168 10.52 9.00 3.84
C GLY A 168 10.24 7.54 4.22
N ALA A 169 8.98 7.11 4.22
CA ALA A 169 8.61 5.71 4.41
C ALA A 169 9.15 4.83 3.28
N LYS A 170 9.49 3.59 3.60
CA LYS A 170 10.07 2.62 2.67
C LYS A 170 9.06 1.53 2.37
N PHE A 171 8.67 1.44 1.10
CA PHE A 171 7.76 0.42 0.59
C PHE A 171 8.54 -0.55 -0.30
N HIS A 172 8.48 -1.80 0.00
CA HIS A 172 9.02 -2.86 -0.86
C HIS A 172 8.11 -4.08 -0.79
N LEU A 173 7.50 -4.46 -1.92
CA LEU A 173 6.54 -5.58 -1.97
C LEU A 173 5.37 -5.41 -0.97
N THR A 174 5.07 -4.20 -0.56
CA THR A 174 3.95 -3.88 0.34
C THR A 174 2.63 -4.17 -0.36
N MET A 175 1.67 -4.74 0.34
CA MET A 175 0.31 -4.99 -0.16
C MET A 175 -0.65 -3.90 0.36
N MET A 176 -1.11 -3.02 -0.53
CA MET A 176 -2.05 -1.93 -0.26
C MET A 176 -3.34 -2.15 -1.10
N LEU A 177 -4.00 -3.28 -0.87
CA LEU A 177 -5.17 -3.65 -1.66
C LEU A 177 -6.43 -2.95 -1.14
N ASN A 178 -7.25 -2.45 -2.05
CA ASN A 178 -8.53 -1.78 -1.77
C ASN A 178 -8.42 -0.56 -0.83
N VAL A 179 -7.24 0.02 -0.66
CA VAL A 179 -7.04 1.22 0.19
C VAL A 179 -7.51 2.48 -0.53
N ASN A 180 -7.90 3.49 0.23
CA ASN A 180 -8.20 4.82 -0.29
C ASN A 180 -7.01 5.78 -0.04
N LEU A 181 -6.39 6.23 -1.15
CA LEU A 181 -5.30 7.22 -1.18
C LEU A 181 -5.66 8.42 -2.08
N SER A 182 -6.96 8.61 -2.36
CA SER A 182 -7.43 9.63 -3.29
C SER A 182 -6.99 11.03 -2.87
N GLY A 183 -6.53 11.81 -3.86
CA GLY A 183 -6.09 13.19 -3.69
C GLY A 183 -4.80 13.38 -2.88
N MET A 184 -4.13 12.32 -2.43
CA MET A 184 -2.88 12.45 -1.66
C MET A 184 -1.72 12.89 -2.53
N ASP A 185 -0.76 13.61 -1.92
CA ASP A 185 0.54 13.90 -2.54
C ASP A 185 1.55 12.81 -2.16
N LEU A 186 1.86 11.95 -3.12
CA LEU A 186 2.82 10.84 -3.02
C LEU A 186 3.99 11.04 -4.02
N SER A 187 4.24 12.31 -4.39
CA SER A 187 5.28 12.64 -5.38
C SER A 187 6.67 12.21 -4.90
N GLY A 188 7.46 11.67 -5.84
CA GLY A 188 8.83 11.21 -5.59
C GLY A 188 8.97 9.98 -4.70
N MET A 189 7.87 9.39 -4.24
CA MET A 189 7.89 8.21 -3.37
C MET A 189 8.42 6.97 -4.09
N GLN A 190 8.93 6.00 -3.31
CA GLN A 190 9.47 4.74 -3.81
C GLN A 190 8.47 3.61 -3.56
N PHE A 191 7.78 3.14 -4.61
CA PHE A 191 6.75 2.10 -4.54
C PHE A 191 7.12 0.86 -5.36
N THR A 192 8.41 0.53 -5.43
CA THR A 192 8.89 -0.62 -6.20
C THR A 192 8.22 -1.92 -5.75
N GLY A 193 7.50 -2.59 -6.67
CA GLY A 193 6.81 -3.86 -6.45
C GLY A 193 5.56 -3.77 -5.56
N VAL A 194 5.12 -2.59 -5.16
CA VAL A 194 3.92 -2.39 -4.32
C VAL A 194 2.66 -2.82 -5.06
N GLN A 195 1.73 -3.46 -4.35
CA GLN A 195 0.47 -3.93 -4.89
C GLN A 195 -0.66 -2.98 -4.47
N PHE A 196 -1.25 -2.27 -5.46
CA PHE A 196 -2.39 -1.35 -5.30
C PHE A 196 -3.66 -1.89 -5.96
N LYS A 197 -3.81 -3.23 -6.04
CA LYS A 197 -5.00 -3.81 -6.68
C LYS A 197 -6.28 -3.29 -6.02
N GLY A 198 -7.23 -2.78 -6.83
CA GLY A 198 -8.52 -2.26 -6.38
C GLY A 198 -8.45 -0.97 -5.56
N ALA A 199 -7.26 -0.37 -5.37
CA ALA A 199 -7.12 0.86 -4.60
C ALA A 199 -7.78 2.07 -5.28
N ASP A 200 -8.31 3.00 -4.49
CA ASP A 200 -8.71 4.32 -4.97
C ASP A 200 -7.53 5.31 -4.88
N LEU A 201 -6.98 5.64 -6.03
CA LEU A 201 -5.89 6.59 -6.26
C LEU A 201 -6.37 7.77 -7.12
N SER A 202 -7.68 8.05 -7.13
CA SER A 202 -8.23 9.15 -7.92
C SER A 202 -7.65 10.49 -7.49
N GLY A 203 -7.21 11.29 -8.44
CA GLY A 203 -6.61 12.60 -8.21
C GLY A 203 -5.28 12.58 -7.43
N VAL A 204 -4.67 11.40 -7.18
CA VAL A 204 -3.38 11.31 -6.48
C VAL A 204 -2.27 12.00 -7.28
N ASN A 205 -1.34 12.65 -6.60
CA ASN A 205 -0.09 13.14 -7.20
C ASN A 205 1.04 12.13 -6.97
N LEU A 206 1.46 11.44 -8.04
CA LEU A 206 2.60 10.51 -8.08
C LEU A 206 3.78 11.05 -8.90
N THR A 207 3.82 12.36 -9.20
CA THR A 207 4.86 12.95 -10.04
C THR A 207 6.26 12.49 -9.63
N GLY A 208 7.02 11.92 -10.58
CA GLY A 208 8.40 11.47 -10.37
C GLY A 208 8.57 10.27 -9.43
N ALA A 209 7.49 9.63 -8.97
CA ALA A 209 7.56 8.44 -8.13
C ALA A 209 8.21 7.25 -8.88
N ASP A 210 8.81 6.33 -8.12
CA ASP A 210 9.28 5.05 -8.65
C ASP A 210 8.23 3.96 -8.41
N LEU A 211 7.56 3.58 -9.49
CA LEU A 211 6.50 2.58 -9.55
C LEU A 211 6.97 1.30 -10.26
N THR A 212 8.29 1.09 -10.35
CA THR A 212 8.87 -0.06 -11.05
C THR A 212 8.27 -1.36 -10.49
N GLN A 213 7.73 -2.21 -11.37
CA GLN A 213 7.06 -3.47 -11.01
C GLN A 213 5.83 -3.33 -10.09
N ALA A 214 5.32 -2.13 -9.85
CA ALA A 214 4.11 -1.94 -9.07
C ALA A 214 2.87 -2.45 -9.84
N SER A 215 1.85 -2.90 -9.10
CA SER A 215 0.60 -3.36 -9.68
C SER A 215 -0.56 -2.45 -9.29
N PHE A 216 -1.23 -1.89 -10.30
CA PHE A 216 -2.44 -1.06 -10.19
C PHE A 216 -3.63 -1.79 -10.85
N MET A 217 -3.62 -3.11 -10.82
CA MET A 217 -4.71 -3.90 -11.41
C MET A 217 -6.06 -3.48 -10.79
N GLU A 218 -7.06 -3.18 -11.64
CA GLU A 218 -8.40 -2.77 -11.19
C GLU A 218 -8.43 -1.48 -10.32
N ALA A 219 -7.31 -0.74 -10.19
CA ALA A 219 -7.26 0.49 -9.39
C ALA A 219 -7.96 1.67 -10.10
N ASN A 220 -8.48 2.60 -9.32
CA ASN A 220 -9.00 3.87 -9.80
C ASN A 220 -7.90 4.95 -9.77
N LEU A 221 -7.39 5.32 -10.92
CA LEU A 221 -6.40 6.39 -11.14
C LEU A 221 -6.99 7.56 -11.95
N SER A 222 -8.31 7.75 -11.91
CA SER A 222 -8.97 8.85 -12.61
C SER A 222 -8.40 10.19 -12.15
N GLU A 223 -8.05 11.07 -13.07
CA GLU A 223 -7.47 12.40 -12.81
C GLU A 223 -6.14 12.38 -12.05
N ALA A 224 -5.51 11.20 -11.87
CA ALA A 224 -4.22 11.08 -11.21
C ALA A 224 -3.10 11.75 -12.03
N VAL A 225 -2.09 12.27 -11.34
CA VAL A 225 -0.89 12.86 -11.94
C VAL A 225 0.29 11.90 -11.76
N LEU A 226 0.70 11.26 -12.87
CA LEU A 226 1.82 10.31 -12.94
C LEU A 226 2.92 10.88 -13.89
N ASP A 227 3.09 12.19 -13.94
CA ASP A 227 4.09 12.80 -14.81
C ASP A 227 5.51 12.39 -14.38
N GLN A 228 6.34 12.01 -15.37
CA GLN A 228 7.74 11.63 -15.16
C GLN A 228 7.95 10.44 -14.18
N VAL A 229 6.92 9.63 -13.88
CA VAL A 229 7.09 8.42 -13.08
C VAL A 229 8.03 7.42 -13.75
N LYS A 230 8.73 6.63 -12.94
CA LYS A 230 9.42 5.42 -13.38
C LYS A 230 8.50 4.24 -13.11
N ALA A 231 7.93 3.65 -14.16
CA ALA A 231 6.95 2.57 -14.02
C ALA A 231 7.25 1.39 -14.97
N GLN A 232 8.52 1.11 -15.19
CA GLN A 232 8.92 -0.05 -15.99
C GLN A 232 8.35 -1.32 -15.36
N TYR A 233 7.79 -2.20 -16.20
CA TYR A 233 7.16 -3.47 -15.79
C TYR A 233 5.92 -3.32 -14.88
N ALA A 234 5.39 -2.10 -14.72
CA ALA A 234 4.17 -1.90 -13.92
C ALA A 234 2.94 -2.49 -14.61
N ILE A 235 1.93 -2.84 -13.83
CA ILE A 235 0.69 -3.47 -14.31
C ILE A 235 -0.47 -2.52 -14.04
N PHE A 236 -1.09 -1.97 -15.09
CA PHE A 236 -2.32 -1.16 -15.06
C PHE A 236 -3.49 -1.90 -15.71
N MET A 237 -3.47 -3.22 -15.69
CA MET A 237 -4.54 -4.04 -16.28
C MET A 237 -5.89 -3.70 -15.63
N GLN A 238 -6.92 -3.42 -16.46
CA GLN A 238 -8.26 -3.06 -16.01
C GLN A 238 -8.32 -1.81 -15.09
N ALA A 239 -7.24 -1.03 -15.02
CA ALA A 239 -7.24 0.21 -14.24
C ALA A 239 -8.12 1.28 -14.92
N LYS A 240 -8.78 2.09 -14.10
CA LYS A 240 -9.50 3.28 -14.56
C LYS A 240 -8.57 4.47 -14.49
N MET A 241 -8.15 4.99 -15.66
CA MET A 241 -7.18 6.08 -15.80
C MET A 241 -7.75 7.27 -16.59
N THR A 242 -9.06 7.50 -16.49
CA THR A 242 -9.73 8.58 -17.21
C THR A 242 -9.14 9.93 -16.81
N ASN A 243 -8.74 10.73 -17.82
CA ASN A 243 -8.09 12.03 -17.66
C ASN A 243 -6.78 12.03 -16.84
N ALA A 244 -6.16 10.89 -16.63
CA ALA A 244 -4.87 10.84 -15.95
C ALA A 244 -3.75 11.50 -16.78
N SER A 245 -2.76 12.11 -16.11
CA SER A 245 -1.56 12.65 -16.76
C SER A 245 -0.36 11.74 -16.53
N LEU A 246 0.28 11.30 -17.62
CA LEU A 246 1.49 10.45 -17.64
C LEU A 246 2.56 11.07 -18.55
N LYS A 247 2.65 12.41 -18.59
CA LYS A 247 3.58 13.12 -19.49
C LYS A 247 5.02 12.78 -19.16
N GLY A 248 5.78 12.41 -20.20
CA GLY A 248 7.19 12.07 -20.05
C GLY A 248 7.47 10.89 -19.13
N ALA A 249 6.47 10.06 -18.84
CA ALA A 249 6.61 8.89 -17.97
C ALA A 249 7.44 7.79 -18.63
N PHE A 250 8.21 7.03 -17.83
CA PHE A 250 9.02 5.89 -18.26
C PHE A 250 8.23 4.59 -18.04
N LEU A 251 7.56 4.11 -19.08
CA LEU A 251 6.54 3.06 -19.07
C LEU A 251 6.95 1.83 -19.90
N LYS A 252 8.24 1.57 -19.98
CA LYS A 252 8.76 0.45 -20.79
C LYS A 252 8.25 -0.89 -20.27
N GLN A 253 7.73 -1.75 -21.18
CA GLN A 253 7.20 -3.08 -20.85
C GLN A 253 6.09 -3.05 -19.79
N THR A 254 5.28 -2.00 -19.79
CA THR A 254 4.14 -1.80 -18.92
C THR A 254 2.87 -2.40 -19.55
N THR A 255 1.97 -2.95 -18.74
CA THR A 255 0.72 -3.55 -19.22
C THR A 255 -0.48 -2.67 -18.90
N PHE A 256 -1.21 -2.22 -19.94
CA PHE A 256 -2.46 -1.47 -19.88
C PHE A 256 -3.64 -2.26 -20.47
N GLY A 257 -3.54 -3.58 -20.48
CA GLY A 257 -4.60 -4.43 -21.04
C GLY A 257 -5.97 -4.13 -20.40
N GLU A 258 -7.00 -3.91 -21.24
CA GLU A 258 -8.38 -3.60 -20.80
C GLU A 258 -8.51 -2.32 -19.91
N ALA A 259 -7.47 -1.50 -19.78
CA ALA A 259 -7.53 -0.23 -19.02
C ALA A 259 -8.36 0.81 -19.74
N ASP A 260 -9.02 1.71 -18.98
CA ASP A 260 -9.68 2.89 -19.51
C ASP A 260 -8.79 4.13 -19.38
N LEU A 261 -8.18 4.52 -20.50
CA LEU A 261 -7.31 5.68 -20.66
C LEU A 261 -8.04 6.87 -21.34
N THR A 262 -9.38 6.88 -21.33
CA THR A 262 -10.14 7.93 -21.99
C THR A 262 -9.70 9.32 -21.52
N GLY A 263 -9.28 10.16 -22.48
CA GLY A 263 -8.83 11.53 -22.21
C GLY A 263 -7.46 11.64 -21.51
N ALA A 264 -6.78 10.53 -21.23
CA ALA A 264 -5.46 10.56 -20.58
C ALA A 264 -4.38 11.22 -21.47
N ASP A 265 -3.33 11.76 -20.85
CA ASP A 265 -2.21 12.40 -21.54
C ASP A 265 -0.89 11.63 -21.33
N LEU A 266 -0.47 10.89 -22.35
CA LEU A 266 0.79 10.15 -22.39
C LEU A 266 1.81 10.84 -23.33
N SER A 267 1.70 12.16 -23.50
CA SER A 267 2.59 12.89 -24.41
C SER A 267 4.05 12.76 -23.97
N GLY A 268 4.93 12.42 -24.93
CA GLY A 268 6.37 12.30 -24.73
C GLY A 268 6.81 11.12 -23.85
N SER A 269 5.90 10.18 -23.52
CA SER A 269 6.23 9.02 -22.69
C SER A 269 7.04 7.95 -23.45
N GLU A 270 7.83 7.17 -22.71
CA GLU A 270 8.62 6.04 -23.20
C GLU A 270 7.85 4.73 -22.94
N LEU A 271 7.18 4.22 -23.97
CA LEU A 271 6.26 3.07 -23.92
C LEU A 271 6.79 1.81 -24.61
N GLU A 272 8.07 1.78 -24.97
CA GLU A 272 8.64 0.65 -25.72
C GLU A 272 8.22 -0.71 -25.16
N SER A 273 7.67 -1.57 -26.03
CA SER A 273 7.19 -2.92 -25.72
C SER A 273 6.03 -2.99 -24.70
N SER A 274 5.29 -1.91 -24.51
CA SER A 274 4.10 -1.92 -23.63
C SER A 274 2.87 -2.49 -24.32
N VAL A 275 1.95 -3.03 -23.54
CA VAL A 275 0.76 -3.74 -24.01
C VAL A 275 -0.51 -2.94 -23.69
N PHE A 276 -1.29 -2.60 -24.74
CA PHE A 276 -2.58 -1.90 -24.66
C PHE A 276 -3.71 -2.76 -25.25
N GLU A 277 -3.56 -4.08 -25.23
CA GLU A 277 -4.57 -4.98 -25.80
C GLU A 277 -5.95 -4.71 -25.16
N LYS A 278 -6.97 -4.49 -26.02
CA LYS A 278 -8.35 -4.19 -25.64
C LYS A 278 -8.54 -2.95 -24.76
N SER A 279 -7.55 -2.08 -24.62
CA SER A 279 -7.69 -0.85 -23.85
C SER A 279 -8.61 0.15 -24.52
N VAL A 280 -9.22 1.03 -23.73
CA VAL A 280 -10.01 2.17 -24.20
C VAL A 280 -9.13 3.41 -24.15
N CYS A 281 -8.64 3.84 -25.32
CA CYS A 281 -7.77 5.01 -25.47
C CYS A 281 -8.50 6.16 -26.21
N LYS A 282 -9.77 6.38 -25.94
CA LYS A 282 -10.57 7.44 -26.59
C LYS A 282 -10.06 8.81 -26.21
N ALA A 283 -9.86 9.67 -27.20
CA ALA A 283 -9.32 11.02 -27.01
C ALA A 283 -8.01 11.08 -26.22
N THR A 284 -7.30 9.97 -26.07
CA THR A 284 -6.00 9.89 -25.40
C THR A 284 -4.93 10.60 -26.21
N ARG A 285 -4.02 11.34 -25.55
CA ARG A 285 -2.86 11.96 -26.19
C ARG A 285 -1.61 11.10 -26.06
N PHE A 286 -1.08 10.70 -27.21
CA PHE A 286 0.22 10.02 -27.34
C PHE A 286 1.23 10.87 -28.13
N THR A 287 1.01 12.20 -28.18
CA THR A 287 1.83 13.10 -29.00
C THR A 287 3.32 12.95 -28.67
N GLY A 288 4.13 12.54 -29.66
CA GLY A 288 5.56 12.38 -29.50
C GLY A 288 6.01 11.18 -28.64
N ALA A 289 5.09 10.32 -28.21
CA ALA A 289 5.43 9.13 -27.43
C ALA A 289 6.22 8.10 -28.23
N ASN A 290 7.11 7.37 -27.57
CA ASN A 290 7.83 6.23 -28.14
C ASN A 290 7.06 4.93 -27.88
N MET A 291 6.33 4.47 -28.86
CA MET A 291 5.51 3.24 -28.83
C MET A 291 6.11 2.11 -29.67
N THR A 292 7.42 2.11 -29.87
CA THR A 292 8.12 1.04 -30.59
C THR A 292 7.80 -0.32 -29.95
N TYR A 293 7.38 -1.30 -30.76
CA TYR A 293 6.98 -2.65 -30.36
C TYR A 293 5.76 -2.75 -29.43
N CYS A 294 4.99 -1.69 -29.24
CA CYS A 294 3.74 -1.76 -28.45
C CYS A 294 2.71 -2.69 -29.12
N ASP A 295 1.80 -3.22 -28.32
CA ASP A 295 0.67 -4.00 -28.79
C ASP A 295 -0.66 -3.29 -28.47
N PHE A 296 -1.33 -2.73 -29.49
CA PHE A 296 -2.65 -2.11 -29.40
C PHE A 296 -3.77 -3.01 -29.95
N SER A 297 -3.54 -4.31 -30.07
CA SER A 297 -4.54 -5.23 -30.64
C SER A 297 -5.90 -5.04 -29.94
N HIS A 298 -6.96 -4.82 -30.76
CA HIS A 298 -8.34 -4.57 -30.31
C HIS A 298 -8.55 -3.30 -29.49
N ALA A 299 -7.58 -2.40 -29.38
CA ALA A 299 -7.74 -1.13 -28.64
C ALA A 299 -8.69 -0.16 -29.36
N ASP A 300 -9.38 0.68 -28.59
CA ASP A 300 -10.20 1.78 -29.12
C ASP A 300 -9.43 3.10 -29.04
N LEU A 301 -8.90 3.53 -30.20
CA LEU A 301 -8.13 4.77 -30.38
C LEU A 301 -8.97 5.91 -30.92
N SER A 302 -10.30 5.81 -30.89
CA SER A 302 -11.20 6.81 -31.47
C SER A 302 -10.94 8.20 -30.87
N GLY A 303 -10.66 9.18 -31.74
CA GLY A 303 -10.33 10.55 -31.36
C GLY A 303 -8.93 10.73 -30.73
N ALA A 304 -8.12 9.69 -30.61
CA ALA A 304 -6.79 9.79 -30.01
C ALA A 304 -5.84 10.66 -30.87
N ASP A 305 -4.86 11.31 -30.22
CA ASP A 305 -3.81 12.08 -30.88
C ASP A 305 -2.47 11.30 -30.85
N MET A 306 -2.15 10.65 -31.98
CA MET A 306 -0.91 9.92 -32.22
C MET A 306 0.15 10.78 -32.93
N SER A 307 -0.04 12.10 -33.01
CA SER A 307 0.87 12.96 -33.77
C SER A 307 2.31 12.84 -33.29
N ARG A 308 3.27 12.73 -34.23
CA ARG A 308 4.70 12.58 -33.97
C ARG A 308 5.12 11.34 -33.16
N ALA A 309 4.21 10.40 -32.91
CA ALA A 309 4.50 9.16 -32.21
C ALA A 309 5.42 8.24 -33.02
N ARG A 310 6.33 7.51 -32.35
CA ARG A 310 7.18 6.49 -32.94
C ARG A 310 6.47 5.14 -32.87
N LEU A 311 6.20 4.51 -34.01
CA LEU A 311 5.36 3.32 -34.13
C LEU A 311 6.09 2.14 -34.80
N PHE A 312 7.41 2.08 -34.70
CA PHE A 312 8.15 1.00 -35.33
C PHE A 312 7.71 -0.37 -34.79
N ARG A 313 7.16 -1.21 -35.69
CA ARG A 313 6.62 -2.54 -35.37
C ARG A 313 5.55 -2.56 -34.29
N THR A 314 4.87 -1.45 -34.06
CA THR A 314 3.68 -1.40 -33.18
C THR A 314 2.56 -2.19 -33.81
N LYS A 315 1.95 -3.11 -33.08
CA LYS A 315 0.81 -3.89 -33.56
C LYS A 315 -0.48 -3.07 -33.43
N LEU A 316 -1.21 -2.91 -34.56
CA LEU A 316 -2.47 -2.21 -34.70
C LEU A 316 -3.56 -3.17 -35.20
N HIS A 317 -3.53 -4.43 -34.72
CA HIS A 317 -4.50 -5.44 -35.13
C HIS A 317 -5.90 -5.10 -34.65
N ARG A 318 -6.87 -4.96 -35.56
CA ARG A 318 -8.30 -4.72 -35.30
C ARG A 318 -8.54 -3.54 -34.35
N ILE A 319 -7.75 -2.47 -34.40
CA ILE A 319 -8.02 -1.23 -33.65
C ILE A 319 -9.26 -0.52 -34.17
N LYS A 320 -9.93 0.26 -33.29
CA LYS A 320 -10.85 1.31 -33.69
C LYS A 320 -10.10 2.63 -33.76
N GLU A 321 -10.18 3.34 -34.90
CA GLU A 321 -9.39 4.57 -35.11
C GLU A 321 -10.20 5.71 -35.73
N GLU A 322 -11.50 5.80 -35.41
CA GLU A 322 -12.34 6.88 -35.89
C GLU A 322 -11.84 8.23 -35.36
N TYR A 323 -11.60 9.20 -36.26
CA TYR A 323 -11.09 10.53 -35.95
C TYR A 323 -9.71 10.56 -35.26
N THR A 324 -8.95 9.47 -35.29
CA THR A 324 -7.57 9.41 -34.74
C THR A 324 -6.63 10.28 -35.59
N ARG A 325 -5.85 11.12 -34.91
CA ARG A 325 -4.86 11.98 -35.57
C ARG A 325 -3.50 11.25 -35.67
N TRP A 326 -2.96 11.19 -36.91
CA TRP A 326 -1.69 10.49 -37.21
C TRP A 326 -0.63 11.46 -37.78
N ASP A 327 -0.72 12.76 -37.53
CA ASP A 327 0.13 13.78 -38.14
C ASP A 327 1.61 13.54 -37.80
N ALA A 328 2.45 13.32 -38.81
CA ALA A 328 3.87 12.98 -38.66
C ALA A 328 4.16 11.74 -37.78
N ALA A 329 3.17 10.90 -37.51
CA ALA A 329 3.33 9.62 -36.84
C ALA A 329 3.99 8.58 -37.75
N GLY A 330 4.75 7.67 -37.14
CA GLY A 330 5.39 6.56 -37.85
C GLY A 330 4.45 5.43 -38.29
N LYS A 331 3.18 5.70 -38.64
CA LYS A 331 2.14 4.69 -38.93
C LYS A 331 2.55 3.70 -40.02
N LYS A 332 3.33 4.13 -40.99
CA LYS A 332 3.84 3.26 -42.08
C LYS A 332 4.81 2.16 -41.60
N THR A 333 5.40 2.32 -40.41
CA THR A 333 6.32 1.34 -39.81
C THR A 333 5.62 0.43 -38.80
N ALA A 334 4.34 0.66 -38.53
CA ALA A 334 3.49 -0.17 -37.70
C ALA A 334 3.00 -1.41 -38.45
N LEU A 335 2.60 -2.43 -37.71
CA LEU A 335 1.98 -3.65 -38.21
C LEU A 335 0.45 -3.48 -38.14
N GLY A 336 -0.21 -3.49 -39.28
CA GLY A 336 -1.68 -3.39 -39.37
C GLY A 336 -2.39 -4.67 -38.90
N THR A 337 -3.67 -4.81 -39.29
CA THR A 337 -4.43 -6.01 -39.00
C THR A 337 -3.77 -7.24 -39.67
N ASP A 338 -3.47 -8.25 -38.86
CA ASP A 338 -2.97 -9.55 -39.29
C ASP A 338 -4.14 -10.34 -39.91
N PRO A 339 -4.10 -10.68 -41.20
CA PRO A 339 -5.22 -11.35 -41.89
C PRO A 339 -5.49 -12.75 -41.36
N GLU A 340 -4.45 -13.53 -41.06
CA GLU A 340 -4.59 -14.93 -40.61
C GLU A 340 -5.19 -14.97 -39.21
N ARG A 341 -4.71 -14.09 -38.32
CA ARG A 341 -5.26 -13.93 -36.98
C ARG A 341 -6.70 -13.46 -37.04
N ALA A 342 -7.03 -12.49 -37.90
CA ALA A 342 -8.38 -11.98 -38.08
C ALA A 342 -9.35 -13.07 -38.54
N GLU A 343 -8.94 -13.90 -39.51
CA GLU A 343 -9.73 -15.04 -39.99
C GLU A 343 -9.97 -16.07 -38.86
N ALA A 344 -8.95 -16.39 -38.09
CA ALA A 344 -9.07 -17.29 -36.94
C ALA A 344 -9.99 -16.75 -35.83
N GLU A 345 -9.95 -15.45 -35.55
CA GLU A 345 -10.83 -14.80 -34.56
C GLU A 345 -12.32 -14.72 -35.03
N ASP A 346 -12.56 -14.65 -36.33
CA ASP A 346 -13.92 -14.63 -36.93
C ASP A 346 -14.51 -16.02 -37.10
N TRP A 347 -13.69 -17.06 -36.98
CA TRP A 347 -14.15 -18.44 -37.14
C TRP A 347 -15.17 -18.82 -36.08
N LYS A 348 -16.32 -19.32 -36.53
CA LYS A 348 -17.37 -19.88 -35.65
C LYS A 348 -17.55 -21.36 -36.01
N PRO A 349 -17.64 -22.27 -35.02
CA PRO A 349 -17.98 -23.65 -35.28
C PRO A 349 -19.31 -23.69 -36.04
N GLN A 350 -19.38 -24.45 -37.15
CA GLN A 350 -20.63 -24.76 -37.79
C GLN A 350 -21.37 -25.73 -36.86
N VAL A 351 -22.45 -25.29 -36.20
CA VAL A 351 -23.35 -26.13 -35.37
C VAL A 351 -24.27 -26.88 -36.26
#